data_680d5510c535a34dabb63895aa61dc93
#
_entry.id   680d5510c535a34dabb63895aa61dc93
#
_cell.length_a   1.000
_cell.length_b   1.000
_cell.length_c   1.000
_cell.angle_alpha   90.00
_cell.angle_beta   90.00
_cell.angle_gamma   90.00
#
_symmetry.space_group_name_H-M   'P 1'
#
loop_
_entity.id
_entity.type
_entity.pdbx_description
1 polymer ?
#
loop_
_entity_poly.entity_id
_entity_poly.type
_entity_poly.pdbx_seq_one_letter_code
_entity_poly.pdbx_strand_id
1 'polypeptide(L)'
;MARMEKPHSLDLALQGGGAHGAFTWGVLDGLLQEPRLAVGAVSGASAGAMNAAVLVSGLVCGGAEGARERLRSFWKELNRSGREAGPLIPMIEAFPETTRAMSSWWNTMFGDLGTAHGSPEMGRELQEILRKIIEEHVDFAAIASAEAPPLFISATNAQSGTARIFHKQDLTTEALLASACLPLYFPPVTIDGKDYWDGG
;
A
#
# COMPACT_ATOMS: atom_id res chain seq x y z
N MET A 1 -0.16 40.89 -14.27
CA MET A 1 0.32 39.56 -13.88
C MET A 1 -0.52 39.12 -12.68
N ALA A 2 -1.39 38.14 -12.82
CA ALA A 2 -2.13 37.60 -11.70
C ALA A 2 -1.14 36.94 -10.75
N ARG A 3 -1.21 37.26 -9.47
CA ARG A 3 -0.39 36.65 -8.41
C ARG A 3 -0.83 35.19 -8.33
N MET A 4 -0.02 34.25 -8.78
CA MET A 4 -0.30 32.83 -8.59
C MET A 4 -0.37 32.58 -7.07
N GLU A 5 -1.54 32.26 -6.58
CA GLU A 5 -1.71 31.82 -5.19
C GLU A 5 -0.89 30.53 -4.98
N LYS A 6 -0.24 30.42 -3.82
CA LYS A 6 0.47 29.17 -3.48
C LYS A 6 -0.57 28.04 -3.38
N PRO A 7 -0.26 26.85 -3.88
CA PRO A 7 -1.15 25.71 -3.73
C PRO A 7 -1.39 25.40 -2.23
N HIS A 8 -2.58 24.94 -1.92
CA HIS A 8 -2.93 24.45 -0.60
C HIS A 8 -2.25 23.10 -0.35
N SER A 9 -1.49 23.02 0.74
CA SER A 9 -0.85 21.76 1.15
C SER A 9 -1.87 20.84 1.84
N LEU A 10 -1.92 19.57 1.41
CA LEU A 10 -2.73 18.52 2.01
C LEU A 10 -1.83 17.44 2.59
N ASP A 11 -2.05 17.09 3.85
CA ASP A 11 -1.50 15.88 4.45
C ASP A 11 -2.47 14.72 4.22
N LEU A 12 -1.95 13.59 3.74
CA LEU A 12 -2.74 12.43 3.35
C LEU A 12 -2.52 11.28 4.32
N ALA A 13 -3.61 10.76 4.88
CA ALA A 13 -3.61 9.53 5.68
C ALA A 13 -4.31 8.42 4.89
N LEU A 14 -3.56 7.49 4.34
CA LEU A 14 -4.04 6.46 3.43
C LEU A 14 -4.28 5.16 4.19
N GLN A 15 -5.57 4.84 4.34
CA GLN A 15 -6.01 3.65 5.07
C GLN A 15 -5.69 2.38 4.27
N GLY A 16 -5.44 1.29 5.01
CA GLY A 16 -5.40 -0.07 4.49
C GLY A 16 -6.76 -0.56 3.97
N GLY A 17 -6.81 -1.77 3.47
CA GLY A 17 -8.07 -2.36 3.01
C GLY A 17 -7.93 -3.23 1.74
N GLY A 18 -6.75 -3.77 1.47
CA GLY A 18 -6.52 -4.66 0.33
C GLY A 18 -6.94 -4.02 -0.99
N ALA A 19 -7.88 -4.65 -1.69
CA ALA A 19 -8.38 -4.18 -2.99
C ALA A 19 -9.05 -2.78 -2.94
N HIS A 20 -9.55 -2.32 -1.78
CA HIS A 20 -10.06 -0.97 -1.63
C HIS A 20 -8.97 0.11 -1.82
N GLY A 21 -7.70 -0.24 -1.79
CA GLY A 21 -6.61 0.64 -2.19
C GLY A 21 -6.76 1.17 -3.62
N ALA A 22 -7.46 0.44 -4.50
CA ALA A 22 -7.79 0.92 -5.85
C ALA A 22 -8.77 2.09 -5.83
N PHE A 23 -9.69 2.14 -4.85
CA PHE A 23 -10.54 3.32 -4.64
C PHE A 23 -9.70 4.52 -4.18
N THR A 24 -8.79 4.30 -3.23
CA THR A 24 -7.83 5.32 -2.79
C THR A 24 -7.00 5.85 -3.96
N TRP A 25 -6.51 4.98 -4.86
CA TRP A 25 -5.87 5.41 -6.09
C TRP A 25 -6.75 6.31 -6.93
N GLY A 26 -8.04 5.98 -7.13
CA GLY A 26 -8.98 6.83 -7.87
C GLY A 26 -9.15 8.23 -7.25
N VAL A 27 -9.20 8.32 -5.92
CA VAL A 27 -9.24 9.60 -5.20
C VAL A 27 -7.94 10.39 -5.40
N LEU A 28 -6.79 9.73 -5.28
CA LEU A 28 -5.47 10.35 -5.50
C LEU A 28 -5.34 10.86 -6.96
N ASP A 29 -5.81 10.09 -7.94
CA ASP A 29 -5.80 10.51 -9.34
C ASP A 29 -6.60 11.80 -9.54
N GLY A 30 -7.75 11.94 -8.89
CA GLY A 30 -8.56 13.17 -8.90
C GLY A 30 -7.88 14.35 -8.21
N LEU A 31 -7.29 14.13 -7.01
CA LEU A 31 -6.58 15.19 -6.28
C LEU A 31 -5.36 15.72 -7.03
N LEU A 32 -4.61 14.83 -7.69
CA LEU A 32 -3.41 15.19 -8.47
C LEU A 32 -3.73 15.99 -9.74
N GLN A 33 -4.98 16.04 -10.18
CA GLN A 33 -5.42 16.86 -11.31
C GLN A 33 -5.75 18.31 -10.89
N GLU A 34 -5.84 18.59 -9.59
CA GLU A 34 -6.16 19.93 -9.10
C GLU A 34 -4.86 20.73 -8.84
N PRO A 35 -4.51 21.71 -9.70
CA PRO A 35 -3.24 22.44 -9.60
C PRO A 35 -3.15 23.33 -8.37
N ARG A 36 -4.26 23.60 -7.68
CA ARG A 36 -4.29 24.38 -6.43
C ARG A 36 -3.95 23.55 -5.21
N LEU A 37 -3.78 22.22 -5.35
CA LEU A 37 -3.42 21.32 -4.28
C LEU A 37 -1.97 20.84 -4.42
N ALA A 38 -1.30 20.68 -3.31
CA ALA A 38 0.02 20.05 -3.22
C ALA A 38 0.02 19.03 -2.09
N VAL A 39 0.72 17.92 -2.28
CA VAL A 39 0.90 16.92 -1.23
C VAL A 39 1.92 17.44 -0.22
N GLY A 40 1.50 17.56 1.05
CA GLY A 40 2.35 17.99 2.17
C GLY A 40 3.10 16.81 2.78
N ALA A 41 2.40 15.95 3.51
CA ALA A 41 2.93 14.71 4.09
C ALA A 41 2.01 13.53 3.75
N VAL A 42 2.56 12.32 3.76
CA VAL A 42 1.78 11.10 3.48
C VAL A 42 2.04 10.06 4.55
N SER A 43 0.98 9.47 5.09
CA SER A 43 1.06 8.27 5.92
C SER A 43 0.22 7.15 5.32
N GLY A 44 0.62 5.90 5.57
CA GLY A 44 -0.12 4.75 5.06
C GLY A 44 0.16 3.45 5.79
N ALA A 45 -0.83 2.55 5.73
CA ALA A 45 -0.74 1.18 6.20
C ALA A 45 -1.30 0.23 5.13
N SER A 46 -0.74 -0.97 5.00
CA SER A 46 -1.23 -2.00 4.06
C SER A 46 -1.32 -1.47 2.61
N ALA A 47 -2.47 -1.61 1.97
CA ALA A 47 -2.70 -1.03 0.63
C ALA A 47 -2.48 0.49 0.59
N GLY A 48 -2.75 1.19 1.72
CA GLY A 48 -2.44 2.61 1.86
C GLY A 48 -0.93 2.89 1.85
N ALA A 49 -0.11 2.00 2.41
CA ALA A 49 1.34 2.08 2.33
C ALA A 49 1.87 1.95 0.90
N MET A 50 1.27 1.04 0.12
CA MET A 50 1.59 0.88 -1.31
C MET A 50 1.27 2.15 -2.08
N ASN A 51 0.03 2.66 -1.94
CA ASN A 51 -0.37 3.91 -2.57
C ASN A 51 0.55 5.07 -2.17
N ALA A 52 0.91 5.18 -0.88
CA ALA A 52 1.78 6.24 -0.37
C ALA A 52 3.17 6.20 -0.99
N ALA A 53 3.81 5.03 -1.02
CA ALA A 53 5.15 4.87 -1.59
C ALA A 53 5.18 5.14 -3.10
N VAL A 54 4.21 4.58 -3.85
CA VAL A 54 4.10 4.80 -5.31
C VAL A 54 3.80 6.27 -5.61
N LEU A 55 2.90 6.91 -4.86
CA LEU A 55 2.57 8.33 -4.97
C LEU A 55 3.82 9.19 -4.79
N VAL A 56 4.53 9.03 -3.66
CA VAL A 56 5.70 9.86 -3.33
C VAL A 56 6.83 9.66 -4.33
N SER A 57 7.11 8.40 -4.70
CA SER A 57 8.07 8.08 -5.76
C SER A 57 7.73 8.78 -7.08
N GLY A 58 6.47 8.71 -7.49
CA GLY A 58 5.99 9.35 -8.73
C GLY A 58 6.04 10.87 -8.68
N LEU A 59 5.72 11.48 -7.53
CA LEU A 59 5.80 12.94 -7.35
C LEU A 59 7.22 13.46 -7.53
N VAL A 60 8.21 12.78 -6.97
CA VAL A 60 9.62 13.18 -7.10
C VAL A 60 10.11 13.00 -8.53
N CYS A 61 9.78 11.88 -9.17
CA CYS A 61 10.30 11.54 -10.51
C CYS A 61 9.62 12.31 -11.64
N GLY A 62 8.36 12.73 -11.49
CA GLY A 62 7.60 13.33 -12.59
C GLY A 62 6.43 14.21 -12.17
N GLY A 63 6.45 14.72 -10.93
CA GLY A 63 5.36 15.57 -10.42
C GLY A 63 4.01 14.84 -10.37
N ALA A 64 2.92 15.61 -10.44
CA ALA A 64 1.57 15.07 -10.34
C ALA A 64 1.28 14.03 -11.45
N GLU A 65 1.70 14.27 -12.68
CA GLU A 65 1.47 13.33 -13.79
C GLU A 65 2.29 12.06 -13.64
N GLY A 66 3.56 12.16 -13.20
CA GLY A 66 4.40 11.00 -12.89
C GLY A 66 3.81 10.13 -11.77
N ALA A 67 3.23 10.76 -10.74
CA ALA A 67 2.53 10.06 -9.68
C ALA A 67 1.27 9.32 -10.18
N ARG A 68 0.46 9.97 -10.99
CA ARG A 68 -0.73 9.39 -11.61
C ARG A 68 -0.40 8.17 -12.46
N GLU A 69 0.61 8.29 -13.32
CA GLU A 69 1.01 7.19 -14.21
C GLU A 69 1.60 6.01 -13.43
N ARG A 70 2.44 6.27 -12.42
CA ARG A 70 2.99 5.19 -11.57
C ARG A 70 1.90 4.47 -10.77
N LEU A 71 0.95 5.18 -10.18
CA LEU A 71 -0.20 4.58 -9.49
C LEU A 71 -1.04 3.73 -10.45
N ARG A 72 -1.30 4.23 -11.66
CA ARG A 72 -2.03 3.50 -12.70
C ARG A 72 -1.30 2.22 -13.09
N SER A 73 0.00 2.29 -13.33
CA SER A 73 0.83 1.14 -13.70
C SER A 73 0.86 0.11 -12.59
N PHE A 74 1.10 0.52 -11.35
CA PHE A 74 1.11 -0.34 -10.17
C PHE A 74 -0.20 -1.14 -10.02
N TRP A 75 -1.35 -0.46 -10.06
CA TRP A 75 -2.65 -1.13 -9.89
C TRP A 75 -3.01 -2.04 -11.07
N LYS A 76 -2.62 -1.67 -12.30
CA LYS A 76 -2.78 -2.56 -13.47
C LYS A 76 -1.93 -3.81 -13.33
N GLU A 77 -0.67 -3.67 -12.92
CA GLU A 77 0.24 -4.78 -12.73
C GLU A 77 -0.23 -5.70 -11.60
N LEU A 78 -0.64 -5.13 -10.46
CA LEU A 78 -1.19 -5.89 -9.35
C LEU A 78 -2.43 -6.70 -9.77
N ASN A 79 -3.33 -6.11 -10.55
CA ASN A 79 -4.51 -6.80 -11.08
C ASN A 79 -4.11 -7.92 -12.07
N ARG A 80 -3.14 -7.67 -12.97
CA ARG A 80 -2.65 -8.68 -13.91
C ARG A 80 -2.04 -9.86 -13.18
N SER A 81 -1.11 -9.62 -12.29
CA SER A 81 -0.41 -10.64 -11.52
C SER A 81 -1.36 -11.43 -10.60
N GLY A 82 -2.35 -10.75 -10.01
CA GLY A 82 -3.39 -11.43 -9.23
C GLY A 82 -4.21 -12.42 -10.07
N ARG A 83 -4.56 -12.07 -11.30
CA ARG A 83 -5.28 -12.98 -12.22
C ARG A 83 -4.45 -14.17 -12.66
N GLU A 84 -3.16 -13.97 -12.88
CA GLU A 84 -2.22 -15.02 -13.29
C GLU A 84 -1.92 -15.99 -12.13
N ALA A 85 -1.87 -15.50 -10.89
CA ALA A 85 -1.64 -16.31 -9.70
C ALA A 85 -2.82 -17.22 -9.31
N GLY A 86 -3.97 -17.11 -9.99
CA GLY A 86 -5.14 -17.98 -9.77
C GLY A 86 -6.02 -17.55 -8.58
N PRO A 87 -6.54 -18.46 -7.72
CA PRO A 87 -7.65 -18.19 -6.78
C PRO A 87 -7.42 -17.18 -5.66
N LEU A 88 -6.41 -16.31 -5.77
CA LEU A 88 -6.31 -15.07 -4.99
C LEU A 88 -7.37 -14.03 -5.36
N ILE A 89 -7.97 -14.20 -6.52
CA ILE A 89 -9.00 -13.31 -7.07
C ILE A 89 -10.25 -13.20 -6.19
N PRO A 90 -10.74 -14.24 -5.48
CA PRO A 90 -11.87 -14.06 -4.58
C PRO A 90 -11.62 -13.00 -3.51
N MET A 91 -10.35 -12.78 -3.13
CA MET A 91 -9.98 -11.73 -2.16
C MET A 91 -10.01 -10.32 -2.76
N ILE A 92 -9.85 -10.19 -4.07
CA ILE A 92 -9.85 -8.91 -4.79
C ILE A 92 -11.22 -8.59 -5.42
N GLU A 93 -11.96 -9.60 -5.88
CA GLU A 93 -13.24 -9.43 -6.61
C GLU A 93 -14.50 -9.63 -5.73
N ALA A 94 -14.40 -10.25 -4.55
CA ALA A 94 -15.55 -10.55 -3.69
C ALA A 94 -15.96 -9.40 -2.78
N PHE A 95 -16.05 -8.17 -3.28
CA PHE A 95 -16.64 -7.06 -2.53
C PHE A 95 -18.07 -6.77 -3.00
N PRO A 96 -19.11 -7.30 -2.29
CA PRO A 96 -20.45 -6.80 -2.47
C PRO A 96 -20.56 -5.40 -1.84
N GLU A 97 -21.34 -4.54 -2.48
CA GLU A 97 -21.52 -3.10 -2.24
C GLU A 97 -22.07 -2.68 -0.86
N THR A 98 -22.08 -3.52 0.18
CA THR A 98 -22.62 -3.15 1.49
C THR A 98 -21.72 -3.52 2.66
N THR A 99 -21.61 -2.61 3.62
CA THR A 99 -20.88 -2.77 4.91
C THR A 99 -21.28 -4.02 5.71
N ARG A 100 -22.50 -4.55 5.50
CA ARG A 100 -23.00 -5.77 6.15
C ARG A 100 -22.38 -7.04 5.55
N ALA A 101 -22.13 -7.03 4.26
CA ALA A 101 -21.43 -8.12 3.58
C ALA A 101 -19.94 -8.15 3.94
N MET A 102 -19.34 -6.99 4.26
CA MET A 102 -17.94 -6.87 4.66
C MET A 102 -17.70 -7.47 6.05
N SER A 103 -18.60 -7.27 7.02
CA SER A 103 -18.50 -7.92 8.33
C SER A 103 -18.80 -9.41 8.26
N SER A 104 -19.72 -9.83 7.42
CA SER A 104 -20.01 -11.25 7.15
C SER A 104 -18.86 -11.91 6.39
N TRP A 105 -18.29 -11.22 5.41
CA TRP A 105 -17.12 -11.67 4.67
C TRP A 105 -15.89 -11.76 5.59
N TRP A 106 -15.64 -10.76 6.43
CA TRP A 106 -14.59 -10.78 7.43
C TRP A 106 -14.75 -11.95 8.39
N ASN A 107 -15.96 -12.20 8.92
CA ASN A 107 -16.26 -13.36 9.76
C ASN A 107 -16.20 -14.69 9.00
N THR A 108 -16.61 -14.74 7.74
CA THR A 108 -16.49 -15.94 6.90
C THR A 108 -15.05 -16.22 6.53
N MET A 109 -14.28 -15.19 6.20
CA MET A 109 -12.86 -15.33 5.84
C MET A 109 -11.96 -15.54 7.07
N PHE A 110 -12.31 -15.01 8.24
CA PHE A 110 -11.49 -15.08 9.44
C PHE A 110 -12.10 -15.88 10.59
N GLY A 111 -13.42 -16.10 10.63
CA GLY A 111 -14.11 -16.85 11.65
C GLY A 111 -14.23 -18.35 11.34
N ASP A 112 -14.39 -18.74 10.08
CA ASP A 112 -14.55 -20.15 9.65
C ASP A 112 -13.26 -20.75 9.05
N LEU A 113 -12.21 -19.95 8.87
CA LEU A 113 -10.92 -20.35 8.31
C LEU A 113 -9.97 -21.03 9.33
N GLY A 114 -10.52 -21.63 10.36
CA GLY A 114 -9.76 -22.60 11.17
C GLY A 114 -9.26 -23.81 10.37
N THR A 115 -9.64 -23.95 9.09
CA THR A 115 -9.32 -25.11 8.26
C THR A 115 -8.78 -24.82 6.86
N ALA A 116 -8.83 -23.60 6.37
CA ALA A 116 -8.29 -23.22 5.04
C ALA A 116 -7.14 -22.22 5.16
N HIS A 117 -6.09 -22.61 5.86
CA HIS A 117 -4.81 -21.91 5.80
C HIS A 117 -4.23 -22.09 4.40
N GLY A 118 -4.00 -21.00 3.67
CA GLY A 118 -3.15 -21.06 2.48
C GLY A 118 -1.82 -21.70 2.88
N SER A 119 -1.25 -22.55 2.01
CA SER A 119 0.03 -23.17 2.38
C SER A 119 1.09 -22.07 2.61
N PRO A 120 2.01 -22.25 3.55
CA PRO A 120 3.11 -21.29 3.75
C PRO A 120 3.90 -21.02 2.46
N GLU A 121 3.92 -21.98 1.52
CA GLU A 121 4.53 -21.82 0.21
C GLU A 121 3.77 -20.80 -0.63
N MET A 122 2.45 -20.88 -0.68
CA MET A 122 1.61 -19.91 -1.40
C MET A 122 1.79 -18.50 -0.84
N GLY A 123 1.81 -18.34 0.49
CA GLY A 123 2.05 -17.04 1.12
C GLY A 123 3.40 -16.43 0.70
N ARG A 124 4.46 -17.24 0.64
CA ARG A 124 5.78 -16.80 0.16
C ARG A 124 5.76 -16.42 -1.32
N GLU A 125 5.12 -17.23 -2.16
CA GLU A 125 5.02 -16.95 -3.60
C GLU A 125 4.32 -15.61 -3.85
N LEU A 126 3.26 -15.32 -3.11
CA LEU A 126 2.54 -14.06 -3.20
C LEU A 126 3.36 -12.87 -2.72
N GLN A 127 4.11 -13.03 -1.62
CA GLN A 127 5.04 -11.99 -1.18
C GLN A 127 6.11 -11.71 -2.23
N GLU A 128 6.61 -12.73 -2.94
CA GLU A 128 7.59 -12.54 -4.01
C GLU A 128 7.00 -11.84 -5.23
N ILE A 129 5.75 -12.11 -5.58
CA ILE A 129 5.04 -11.36 -6.63
C ILE A 129 4.90 -9.89 -6.22
N LEU A 130 4.44 -9.63 -5.00
CA LEU A 130 4.28 -8.27 -4.50
C LEU A 130 5.62 -7.53 -4.40
N ARG A 131 6.69 -8.23 -3.97
CA ARG A 131 8.06 -7.71 -3.95
C ARG A 131 8.46 -7.17 -5.31
N LYS A 132 8.33 -7.98 -6.36
CA LYS A 132 8.69 -7.58 -7.73
C LYS A 132 7.91 -6.35 -8.18
N ILE A 133 6.61 -6.31 -7.91
CA ILE A 133 5.76 -5.18 -8.27
C ILE A 133 6.20 -3.90 -7.51
N ILE A 134 6.55 -4.00 -6.23
CA ILE A 134 7.05 -2.87 -5.45
C ILE A 134 8.38 -2.37 -6.05
N GLU A 135 9.34 -3.26 -6.28
CA GLU A 135 10.66 -2.92 -6.80
C GLU A 135 10.61 -2.29 -8.21
N GLU A 136 9.61 -2.66 -9.02
CA GLU A 136 9.39 -2.08 -10.35
C GLU A 136 8.76 -0.67 -10.27
N HIS A 137 7.90 -0.42 -9.28
CA HIS A 137 7.10 0.80 -9.25
C HIS A 137 7.54 1.83 -8.19
N VAL A 138 8.41 1.46 -7.26
CA VAL A 138 8.86 2.34 -6.18
C VAL A 138 10.34 2.66 -6.32
N ASP A 139 10.67 3.93 -6.48
CA ASP A 139 12.04 4.43 -6.45
C ASP A 139 12.37 4.89 -5.02
N PHE A 140 13.00 4.02 -4.25
CA PHE A 140 13.37 4.30 -2.85
C PHE A 140 14.39 5.43 -2.73
N ALA A 141 15.28 5.60 -3.71
CA ALA A 141 16.24 6.70 -3.71
C ALA A 141 15.53 8.05 -3.90
N ALA A 142 14.55 8.09 -4.80
CA ALA A 142 13.70 9.28 -4.97
C ALA A 142 12.93 9.60 -3.69
N ILE A 143 12.34 8.59 -3.03
CA ILE A 143 11.61 8.75 -1.76
C ILE A 143 12.54 9.30 -0.66
N ALA A 144 13.76 8.81 -0.55
CA ALA A 144 14.72 9.26 0.46
C ALA A 144 15.27 10.67 0.21
N SER A 145 15.04 11.23 -0.98
CA SER A 145 15.58 12.55 -1.37
C SER A 145 15.00 13.71 -0.53
N ALA A 146 15.66 14.86 -0.59
CA ALA A 146 15.20 16.06 0.13
C ALA A 146 13.90 16.63 -0.46
N GLU A 147 13.67 16.44 -1.76
CA GLU A 147 12.51 16.91 -2.50
C GLU A 147 11.23 16.13 -2.18
N ALA A 148 11.37 14.90 -1.70
CA ALA A 148 10.22 14.06 -1.37
C ALA A 148 9.46 14.60 -0.15
N PRO A 149 8.12 14.64 -0.20
CA PRO A 149 7.33 14.92 0.98
C PRO A 149 7.61 13.92 2.11
N PRO A 150 7.41 14.29 3.38
CA PRO A 150 7.49 13.35 4.50
C PRO A 150 6.59 12.14 4.26
N LEU A 151 7.14 10.94 4.47
CA LEU A 151 6.43 9.68 4.29
C LEU A 151 6.56 8.82 5.54
N PHE A 152 5.44 8.25 5.98
CA PHE A 152 5.32 7.44 7.19
C PHE A 152 4.56 6.15 6.88
N ILE A 153 5.20 5.01 7.03
CA ILE A 153 4.60 3.69 6.81
C ILE A 153 4.59 2.92 8.12
N SER A 154 3.44 2.34 8.48
CA SER A 154 3.30 1.56 9.70
C SER A 154 3.33 0.07 9.44
N ALA A 155 3.99 -0.69 10.34
CA ALA A 155 3.85 -2.12 10.46
C ALA A 155 3.81 -2.49 11.95
N THR A 156 3.24 -3.65 12.29
CA THR A 156 3.09 -4.11 13.67
C THR A 156 4.17 -5.13 14.01
N ASN A 157 4.90 -4.91 15.10
CA ASN A 157 5.83 -5.90 15.59
C ASN A 157 5.06 -7.14 16.10
N ALA A 158 5.37 -8.31 15.52
CA ALA A 158 4.63 -9.54 15.76
C ALA A 158 4.71 -10.06 17.21
N GLN A 159 5.78 -9.72 17.94
CA GLN A 159 5.97 -10.17 19.32
C GLN A 159 5.35 -9.21 20.34
N SER A 160 5.51 -7.91 20.14
CA SER A 160 5.07 -6.90 21.11
C SER A 160 3.70 -6.31 20.81
N GLY A 161 3.17 -6.47 19.60
CA GLY A 161 1.96 -5.81 19.15
C GLY A 161 2.09 -4.29 18.98
N THR A 162 3.31 -3.75 19.07
CA THR A 162 3.55 -2.31 18.95
C THR A 162 3.78 -1.90 17.50
N ALA A 163 3.25 -0.75 17.11
CA ALA A 163 3.52 -0.18 15.79
C ALA A 163 4.98 0.27 15.67
N ARG A 164 5.59 -0.03 14.51
CA ARG A 164 6.83 0.59 14.04
C ARG A 164 6.48 1.51 12.87
N ILE A 165 6.92 2.76 12.93
CA ILE A 165 6.78 3.71 11.86
C ILE A 165 8.10 3.79 11.10
N PHE A 166 8.06 3.49 9.81
CA PHE A 166 9.18 3.68 8.89
C PHE A 166 9.07 5.06 8.26
N HIS A 167 10.12 5.85 8.36
CA HIS A 167 10.23 7.14 7.70
C HIS A 167 10.81 6.96 6.29
N LYS A 168 10.70 7.99 5.46
CA LYS A 168 11.15 7.94 4.07
C LYS A 168 12.62 7.53 3.89
N GLN A 169 13.49 7.80 4.87
CA GLN A 169 14.91 7.42 4.84
C GLN A 169 15.14 5.94 5.16
N ASP A 170 14.22 5.32 5.90
CA ASP A 170 14.31 3.93 6.36
C ASP A 170 13.40 2.98 5.57
N LEU A 171 12.73 3.52 4.55
CA LEU A 171 11.76 2.74 3.77
C LEU A 171 12.48 1.80 2.82
N THR A 172 12.10 0.53 2.89
CA THR A 172 12.61 -0.55 2.04
C THR A 172 11.45 -1.39 1.49
N THR A 173 11.74 -2.28 0.56
CA THR A 173 10.77 -3.27 0.08
C THR A 173 10.23 -4.10 1.24
N GLU A 174 11.09 -4.50 2.20
CA GLU A 174 10.71 -5.27 3.39
C GLU A 174 9.73 -4.48 4.26
N ALA A 175 9.94 -3.17 4.44
CA ALA A 175 9.03 -2.33 5.23
C ALA A 175 7.64 -2.25 4.60
N LEU A 176 7.56 -2.13 3.28
CA LEU A 176 6.29 -2.15 2.54
C LEU A 176 5.62 -3.53 2.61
N LEU A 177 6.39 -4.61 2.41
CA LEU A 177 5.88 -5.98 2.54
C LEU A 177 5.36 -6.24 3.96
N ALA A 178 6.10 -5.82 5.00
CA ALA A 178 5.67 -5.94 6.38
C ALA A 178 4.35 -5.22 6.65
N SER A 179 4.21 -4.01 6.10
CA SER A 179 2.98 -3.22 6.21
C SER A 179 1.75 -3.88 5.58
N ALA A 180 1.94 -4.75 4.57
CA ALA A 180 0.86 -5.45 3.85
C ALA A 180 0.78 -6.95 4.17
N CYS A 181 1.57 -7.43 5.13
CA CYS A 181 1.67 -8.83 5.50
C CYS A 181 0.56 -9.23 6.48
N LEU A 182 -0.58 -9.72 5.97
CA LEU A 182 -1.68 -10.21 6.79
C LEU A 182 -1.29 -11.53 7.49
N PRO A 183 -1.37 -11.62 8.83
CA PRO A 183 -0.82 -12.73 9.63
C PRO A 183 -1.30 -14.13 9.23
N LEU A 184 -2.53 -14.26 8.71
CA LEU A 184 -3.12 -15.55 8.37
C LEU A 184 -2.75 -16.04 6.96
N TYR A 185 -2.23 -15.15 6.11
CA TYR A 185 -1.98 -15.45 4.69
C TYR A 185 -0.51 -15.44 4.34
N PHE A 186 0.28 -14.67 5.06
CA PHE A 186 1.68 -14.46 4.74
C PHE A 186 2.57 -14.80 5.93
N PRO A 187 3.77 -15.36 5.71
CA PRO A 187 4.77 -15.42 6.75
C PRO A 187 5.18 -14.00 7.16
N PRO A 188 5.54 -13.77 8.44
CA PRO A 188 5.99 -12.46 8.88
C PRO A 188 7.24 -12.01 8.11
N VAL A 189 7.40 -10.70 7.99
CA VAL A 189 8.60 -10.11 7.38
C VAL A 189 9.58 -9.75 8.47
N THR A 190 10.79 -10.32 8.41
CA THR A 190 11.85 -10.05 9.39
C THR A 190 12.67 -8.83 8.98
N ILE A 191 12.72 -7.80 9.85
CA ILE A 191 13.50 -6.58 9.66
C ILE A 191 14.31 -6.35 10.96
N ASP A 192 15.62 -6.21 10.85
CA ASP A 192 16.54 -6.03 12.00
C ASP A 192 16.38 -7.13 13.07
N GLY A 193 16.16 -8.39 12.66
CA GLY A 193 15.97 -9.54 13.55
C GLY A 193 14.64 -9.57 14.31
N LYS A 194 13.66 -8.76 13.92
CA LYS A 194 12.30 -8.73 14.48
C LYS A 194 11.28 -8.99 13.39
N ASP A 195 10.23 -9.70 13.73
CA ASP A 195 9.14 -10.04 12.82
C ASP A 195 8.04 -8.96 12.85
N TYR A 196 7.53 -8.65 11.68
CA TYR A 196 6.50 -7.63 11.48
C TYR A 196 5.36 -8.16 10.63
N TRP A 197 4.16 -7.67 10.94
CA TRP A 197 2.92 -7.89 10.21
C TRP A 197 2.26 -6.57 9.82
N ASP A 198 1.15 -6.69 9.07
CA ASP A 198 0.32 -5.57 8.63
C ASP A 198 0.07 -4.57 9.76
N GLY A 199 0.09 -3.29 9.40
CA GLY A 199 -0.09 -2.18 10.33
C GLY A 199 -1.54 -1.75 10.55
N GLY A 200 -2.50 -2.45 9.96
CA GLY A 200 -3.94 -2.16 10.03
C GLY A 200 -4.68 -2.93 11.10
#